data_236b3561d88f93aedd3195d0af4364df
#
_entry.id   236b3561d88f93aedd3195d0af4364df
#
_cell.length_a   1.000
_cell.length_b   1.000
_cell.length_c   1.000
_cell.angle_alpha   90.00
_cell.angle_beta   90.00
_cell.angle_gamma   90.00
#
_symmetry.space_group_name_H-M   'P 1'
#
loop_
_entity.id
_entity.type
_entity.pdbx_description
1 polymer ?
#
loop_
_entity_poly.entity_id
_entity_poly.type
_entity_poly.pdbx_seq_one_letter_code
_entity_poly.pdbx_strand_id
1 'polypeptide(L)'
;MTPLLARLRRFIVALACLVPALAGAQDDYRPFSKEQIDQLTAQVALFPDALLSQVLMAATYPADVAEAALWSRANPDEKGDAAVELVDDKPWDPSVQSLVAFPQV
;
A
#
# COMPACT_ATOMS: atom_id res chain seq x y z
N MET A 1 -40.01 -43.34 10.65
CA MET A 1 -38.67 -43.47 10.05
C MET A 1 -38.26 -42.30 9.18
N THR A 2 -39.21 -41.60 8.65
CA THR A 2 -38.93 -40.52 7.69
C THR A 2 -38.68 -39.12 8.26
N PRO A 3 -39.07 -38.71 9.49
CA PRO A 3 -38.86 -37.37 9.96
C PRO A 3 -37.40 -37.02 10.30
N LEU A 4 -36.61 -38.04 10.68
CA LEU A 4 -35.19 -37.81 11.03
C LEU A 4 -34.33 -37.57 9.78
N LEU A 5 -34.57 -38.33 8.71
CA LEU A 5 -33.90 -38.17 7.41
C LEU A 5 -34.30 -36.88 6.71
N ALA A 6 -35.56 -36.43 6.87
CA ALA A 6 -36.02 -35.16 6.33
C ALA A 6 -35.40 -33.96 7.08
N ARG A 7 -35.18 -34.07 8.40
CA ARG A 7 -34.46 -33.07 9.19
C ARG A 7 -32.99 -33.03 8.86
N LEU A 8 -32.36 -34.21 8.70
CA LEU A 8 -30.95 -34.28 8.29
C LEU A 8 -30.72 -33.69 6.90
N ARG A 9 -31.63 -33.95 5.94
CA ARG A 9 -31.59 -33.40 4.60
C ARG A 9 -31.73 -31.89 4.59
N ARG A 10 -32.55 -31.30 5.49
CA ARG A 10 -32.70 -29.84 5.66
C ARG A 10 -31.45 -29.20 6.25
N PHE A 11 -30.78 -29.87 7.17
CA PHE A 11 -29.49 -29.41 7.72
C PHE A 11 -28.37 -29.47 6.68
N ILE A 12 -28.32 -30.49 5.85
CA ILE A 12 -27.32 -30.61 4.77
C ILE A 12 -27.54 -29.55 3.70
N VAL A 13 -28.79 -29.24 3.34
CA VAL A 13 -29.13 -28.18 2.38
C VAL A 13 -28.81 -26.79 2.97
N ALA A 14 -29.06 -26.56 4.25
CA ALA A 14 -28.71 -25.32 4.92
C ALA A 14 -27.19 -25.13 5.02
N LEU A 15 -26.44 -26.20 5.26
CA LEU A 15 -24.97 -26.15 5.31
C LEU A 15 -24.36 -25.95 3.91
N ALA A 16 -24.96 -26.49 2.86
CA ALA A 16 -24.53 -26.29 1.47
C ALA A 16 -24.77 -24.87 0.97
N CYS A 17 -25.74 -24.14 1.53
CA CYS A 17 -25.98 -22.74 1.20
C CYS A 17 -25.01 -21.76 1.89
N LEU A 18 -24.25 -22.20 2.93
CA LEU A 18 -23.26 -21.36 3.60
C LEU A 18 -21.90 -21.34 2.89
N VAL A 19 -21.61 -22.32 2.04
CA VAL A 19 -20.32 -22.46 1.36
C VAL A 19 -20.05 -21.35 0.30
N PRO A 20 -21.04 -20.85 -0.44
CA PRO A 20 -20.77 -19.77 -1.41
C PRO A 20 -20.45 -18.40 -0.79
N ALA A 21 -20.81 -18.18 0.47
CA ALA A 21 -20.50 -16.90 1.14
C ALA A 21 -19.02 -16.73 1.50
N LEU A 22 -18.27 -17.82 1.60
CA LEU A 22 -16.82 -17.82 1.86
C LEU A 22 -15.99 -17.67 0.58
N ALA A 23 -16.54 -17.99 -0.59
CA ALA A 23 -15.86 -17.86 -1.88
C ALA A 23 -15.75 -16.40 -2.38
N GLY A 24 -16.55 -15.47 -1.83
CA GLY A 24 -16.49 -14.05 -2.15
C GLY A 24 -15.48 -13.23 -1.33
N ALA A 25 -14.79 -13.87 -0.37
CA ALA A 25 -13.80 -13.24 0.49
C ALA A 25 -12.35 -13.42 -0.01
N GLN A 26 -12.15 -13.95 -1.20
CA GLN A 26 -10.85 -13.91 -1.86
C GLN A 26 -10.64 -12.50 -2.38
N ASP A 27 -9.65 -11.79 -1.81
CA ASP A 27 -9.15 -10.56 -2.40
C ASP A 27 -8.83 -10.84 -3.86
N ASP A 28 -9.58 -10.21 -4.73
CA ASP A 28 -9.41 -10.28 -6.18
C ASP A 28 -8.12 -9.49 -6.49
N TYR A 29 -6.96 -10.11 -6.19
CA TYR A 29 -5.65 -9.56 -6.52
C TYR A 29 -5.56 -9.47 -8.05
N ARG A 30 -6.07 -8.36 -8.57
CA ARG A 30 -5.90 -8.01 -9.98
C ARG A 30 -4.58 -7.26 -10.09
N PRO A 31 -3.60 -7.81 -10.81
CA PRO A 31 -2.41 -7.04 -11.12
C PRO A 31 -2.83 -5.78 -11.90
N PHE A 32 -2.15 -4.68 -11.62
CA PHE A 32 -2.37 -3.44 -12.39
C PHE A 32 -2.19 -3.70 -13.87
N SER A 33 -3.07 -3.13 -14.70
CA SER A 33 -2.88 -3.14 -16.16
C SER A 33 -1.65 -2.30 -16.53
N LYS A 34 -1.14 -2.51 -17.74
CA LYS A 34 -0.02 -1.69 -18.25
C LYS A 34 -0.36 -0.20 -18.20
N GLU A 35 -1.57 0.17 -18.58
CA GLU A 35 -2.04 1.56 -18.60
C GLU A 35 -2.10 2.17 -17.19
N GLN A 36 -2.51 1.38 -16.20
CA GLN A 36 -2.51 1.82 -14.79
C GLN A 36 -1.09 2.01 -14.27
N ILE A 37 -0.15 1.12 -14.62
CA ILE A 37 1.26 1.26 -14.27
C ILE A 37 1.85 2.50 -14.94
N ASP A 38 1.58 2.71 -16.23
CA ASP A 38 2.04 3.89 -16.97
C ASP A 38 1.52 5.19 -16.33
N GLN A 39 0.28 5.21 -15.85
CA GLN A 39 -0.30 6.37 -15.13
C GLN A 39 0.38 6.60 -13.77
N LEU A 40 0.62 5.56 -13.00
CA LEU A 40 1.28 5.66 -11.69
C LEU A 40 2.72 6.14 -11.82
N THR A 41 3.44 5.68 -12.83
CA THR A 41 4.85 6.02 -13.05
C THR A 41 5.07 7.32 -13.80
N ALA A 42 4.05 7.84 -14.50
CA ALA A 42 4.17 9.07 -15.30
C ALA A 42 4.64 10.28 -14.47
N GLN A 43 4.25 10.38 -13.20
CA GLN A 43 4.62 11.48 -12.33
C GLN A 43 6.11 11.48 -11.95
N VAL A 44 6.73 10.32 -11.90
CA VAL A 44 8.13 10.14 -11.48
C VAL A 44 9.07 9.87 -12.66
N ALA A 45 8.53 9.62 -13.87
CA ALA A 45 9.31 9.24 -15.05
C ALA A 45 10.33 10.30 -15.52
N LEU A 46 10.13 11.56 -15.13
CA LEU A 46 11.01 12.68 -15.49
C LEU A 46 12.02 13.01 -14.40
N PHE A 47 12.03 12.29 -13.29
CA PHE A 47 13.00 12.51 -12.24
C PHE A 47 14.39 12.01 -12.68
N PRO A 48 15.49 12.66 -12.24
CA PRO A 48 16.83 12.16 -12.42
C PRO A 48 16.98 10.72 -11.86
N ASP A 49 17.81 9.90 -12.49
CA ASP A 49 17.97 8.48 -12.13
C ASP A 49 18.29 8.26 -10.65
N ALA A 50 19.11 9.12 -10.05
CA ALA A 50 19.45 9.03 -8.63
C ALA A 50 18.21 9.23 -7.73
N LEU A 51 17.36 10.21 -8.03
CA LEU A 51 16.13 10.47 -7.29
C LEU A 51 15.11 9.37 -7.55
N LEU A 52 14.97 8.93 -8.81
CA LEU A 52 14.08 7.83 -9.17
C LEU A 52 14.43 6.54 -8.42
N SER A 53 15.70 6.23 -8.29
CA SER A 53 16.16 5.06 -7.52
C SER A 53 15.76 5.15 -6.05
N GLN A 54 15.86 6.33 -5.43
CA GLN A 54 15.42 6.56 -4.05
C GLN A 54 13.91 6.40 -3.91
N VAL A 55 13.14 6.96 -4.84
CA VAL A 55 11.67 6.84 -4.85
C VAL A 55 11.24 5.38 -4.95
N LEU A 56 11.84 4.61 -5.86
CA LEU A 56 11.51 3.19 -6.02
C LEU A 56 11.89 2.36 -4.79
N MET A 57 13.00 2.67 -4.14
CA MET A 57 13.40 2.01 -2.89
C MET A 57 12.45 2.39 -1.75
N ALA A 58 12.17 3.67 -1.56
CA ALA A 58 11.24 4.15 -0.54
C ALA A 58 9.82 3.58 -0.70
N ALA A 59 9.37 3.32 -1.93
CA ALA A 59 8.06 2.72 -2.21
C ALA A 59 7.90 1.31 -1.62
N THR A 60 8.99 0.65 -1.24
CA THR A 60 8.95 -0.64 -0.53
C THR A 60 8.66 -0.49 0.97
N TYR A 61 8.65 0.73 1.51
CA TYR A 61 8.40 1.09 2.90
C TYR A 61 7.17 2.02 3.01
N PRO A 62 5.97 1.56 2.66
CA PRO A 62 4.79 2.45 2.54
C PRO A 62 4.38 3.11 3.85
N ALA A 63 4.60 2.48 5.00
CA ALA A 63 4.31 3.07 6.30
C ALA A 63 5.24 4.25 6.61
N ASP A 64 6.53 4.10 6.37
CA ASP A 64 7.53 5.15 6.57
C ASP A 64 7.25 6.33 5.63
N VAL A 65 6.90 6.06 4.37
CA VAL A 65 6.52 7.09 3.39
C VAL A 65 5.30 7.88 3.86
N ALA A 66 4.28 7.22 4.41
CA ALA A 66 3.10 7.89 4.94
C ALA A 66 3.46 8.82 6.11
N GLU A 67 4.28 8.37 7.05
CA GLU A 67 4.75 9.19 8.17
C GLU A 67 5.61 10.36 7.71
N ALA A 68 6.56 10.12 6.79
CA ALA A 68 7.41 11.17 6.23
C ALA A 68 6.59 12.23 5.47
N ALA A 69 5.55 11.83 4.75
CA ALA A 69 4.65 12.76 4.07
C ALA A 69 3.87 13.65 5.06
N LEU A 70 3.42 13.08 6.19
CA LEU A 70 2.79 13.86 7.26
C LEU A 70 3.76 14.85 7.89
N TRP A 71 4.99 14.41 8.16
CA TRP A 71 6.04 15.26 8.70
C TRP A 71 6.35 16.41 7.74
N SER A 72 6.52 16.15 6.46
CA SER A 72 6.82 17.15 5.44
C SER A 72 5.70 18.21 5.33
N ARG A 73 4.44 17.81 5.40
CA ARG A 73 3.29 18.72 5.41
C ARG A 73 3.24 19.60 6.67
N ALA A 74 3.67 19.05 7.80
CA ALA A 74 3.75 19.81 9.06
C ALA A 74 4.96 20.77 9.12
N ASN A 75 5.96 20.56 8.26
CA ASN A 75 7.20 21.35 8.19
C ASN A 75 7.43 21.87 6.76
N PRO A 76 6.54 22.71 6.22
CA PRO A 76 6.53 23.10 4.80
C PRO A 76 7.76 23.92 4.37
N ASP A 77 8.46 24.54 5.31
CA ASP A 77 9.64 25.37 5.04
C ASP A 77 10.95 24.54 5.06
N GLU A 78 10.87 23.29 5.54
CA GLU A 78 12.03 22.39 5.63
C GLU A 78 12.24 21.66 4.31
N LYS A 79 13.46 21.75 3.78
CA LYS A 79 13.88 21.12 2.52
C LYS A 79 15.40 20.95 2.45
N GLY A 80 15.86 20.16 1.49
CA GLY A 80 17.29 19.92 1.30
C GLY A 80 17.91 19.18 2.49
N ASP A 81 19.21 19.34 2.67
CA ASP A 81 19.98 18.63 3.70
C ASP A 81 19.49 18.95 5.11
N ALA A 82 19.04 20.19 5.36
CA ALA A 82 18.48 20.58 6.66
C ALA A 82 17.25 19.75 7.05
N ALA A 83 16.37 19.43 6.09
CA ALA A 83 15.22 18.56 6.35
C ALA A 83 15.67 17.14 6.69
N VAL A 84 16.68 16.62 6.01
CA VAL A 84 17.23 15.27 6.26
C VAL A 84 17.82 15.18 7.67
N GLU A 85 18.56 16.20 8.11
CA GLU A 85 19.13 16.25 9.46
C GLU A 85 18.05 16.23 10.56
N LEU A 86 16.90 16.87 10.31
CA LEU A 86 15.78 16.93 11.25
C LEU A 86 15.06 15.58 11.43
N VAL A 87 15.21 14.65 10.50
CA VAL A 87 14.58 13.32 10.54
C VAL A 87 15.57 12.17 10.78
N ASP A 88 16.82 12.49 11.07
CA ASP A 88 17.87 11.48 11.28
C ASP A 88 17.56 10.54 12.46
N ASP A 89 16.84 11.03 13.47
CA ASP A 89 16.39 10.24 14.62
C ASP A 89 15.12 9.41 14.37
N LYS A 90 14.48 9.57 13.20
CA LYS A 90 13.26 8.83 12.85
C LYS A 90 13.60 7.38 12.49
N PRO A 91 12.73 6.42 12.88
CA PRO A 91 12.95 5.00 12.59
C PRO A 91 12.59 4.63 11.14
N TRP A 92 12.74 5.55 10.21
CA TRP A 92 12.43 5.34 8.80
C TRP A 92 13.63 4.79 8.03
N ASP A 93 13.35 4.06 6.96
CA ASP A 93 14.41 3.63 6.05
C ASP A 93 15.19 4.84 5.48
N PRO A 94 16.52 4.73 5.30
CA PRO A 94 17.32 5.84 4.77
C PRO A 94 16.86 6.37 3.42
N SER A 95 16.25 5.54 2.56
CA SER A 95 15.68 5.98 1.29
C SER A 95 14.50 6.93 1.50
N VAL A 96 13.69 6.70 2.54
CA VAL A 96 12.58 7.58 2.92
C VAL A 96 13.09 8.86 3.56
N GLN A 97 14.05 8.75 4.49
CA GLN A 97 14.67 9.92 5.14
C GLN A 97 15.25 10.90 4.10
N SER A 98 15.94 10.38 3.07
CA SER A 98 16.53 11.22 2.03
C SER A 98 15.50 11.94 1.17
N LEU A 99 14.29 11.42 1.04
CA LEU A 99 13.22 12.03 0.23
C LEU A 99 12.60 13.28 0.87
N VAL A 100 12.74 13.49 2.18
CA VAL A 100 12.25 14.73 2.82
C VAL A 100 12.98 15.98 2.34
N ALA A 101 14.16 15.83 1.72
CA ALA A 101 14.85 16.91 1.02
C ALA A 101 14.05 17.49 -0.15
N PHE A 102 13.10 16.71 -0.68
CA PHE A 102 12.31 17.01 -1.88
C PHE A 102 10.81 17.00 -1.55
N PRO A 103 10.27 18.02 -0.88
CA PRO A 103 8.87 18.04 -0.43
C PRO A 103 7.84 17.94 -1.55
N GLN A 104 8.24 18.14 -2.80
CA GLN A 104 7.39 17.97 -3.98
C GLN A 104 7.27 16.51 -4.46
N VAL A 105 8.07 15.59 -3.96
CA VAL A 105 8.06 14.15 -4.30
C VAL A 105 7.10 13.38 -3.43
#